data_0fc9a1a63fb27c627b825ec386dc7a8a
#
_entry.id   0fc9a1a63fb27c627b825ec386dc7a8a
#
_cell.length_a   1.000
_cell.length_b   1.000
_cell.length_c   1.000
_cell.angle_alpha   90.00
_cell.angle_beta   90.00
_cell.angle_gamma   90.00
#
_symmetry.space_group_name_H-M   'P 1'
#
loop_
_entity.id
_entity.type
_entity.pdbx_description
1 polymer ?
#
loop_
_entity_poly.entity_id
_entity_poly.type
_entity_poly.pdbx_seq_one_letter_code
_entity_poly.pdbx_strand_id
1 'polypeptide(L)'
;AVYTPGPADILAGSVVLTLTTDDPVGPCLSNSDEMTLTISLAATVSVTTPVVSCIGDVISLDATIGGSATTVTWSGGGIFDPGVNELTPDYTPSNGENAANSASLTLTVTDPDGAGPCPSVSDVVNIALNDTVQVSAGADEIICSNTSITLNGSISGSATSSTWSTLGDGVFDDDTDLNTVYTPGPADILAGSVVLTLTTDDPVGPCLSNSDEMTLNFSDPATLSVNTPVISCVGESAPLISTMGGTGTVITWTNGGGVFSDVNSETPSYTPSTLEEDANFVSLTVTVSDPDGAGPCLDVSETLEITINDTVEVSAGADEFICSDATITLSGTIGGGASSAIWTTTGDGSFDDASDLNTVYTPGLGDIFAGSVTLVLTTDDPTGPCPDDFDQMELSFSPAATIEILQPSAGSCDAATVSINS
;
A
#
# COMPACT_ATOMS: atom_id res chain seq x y z
N ALA A 1 -44.86 -34.34 79.19
CA ALA A 1 -44.38 -35.25 78.13
C ALA A 1 -44.17 -34.48 76.84
N VAL A 2 -43.16 -34.81 76.11
CA VAL A 2 -42.88 -34.26 74.74
C VAL A 2 -43.11 -35.43 73.79
N TYR A 3 -43.89 -35.18 72.72
CA TYR A 3 -44.11 -36.14 71.65
C TYR A 3 -43.31 -35.69 70.45
N THR A 4 -42.52 -36.59 69.80
CA THR A 4 -41.85 -36.37 68.60
C THR A 4 -42.45 -37.25 67.49
N PRO A 5 -43.08 -36.67 66.45
CA PRO A 5 -43.70 -37.46 65.41
C PRO A 5 -42.69 -38.36 64.71
N GLY A 6 -43.08 -39.63 64.51
CA GLY A 6 -42.29 -40.56 63.70
C GLY A 6 -42.57 -40.41 62.19
N PRO A 7 -41.78 -41.05 61.30
CA PRO A 7 -41.98 -40.96 59.83
C PRO A 7 -43.39 -41.37 59.40
N ALA A 8 -43.99 -42.35 60.06
CA ALA A 8 -45.35 -42.78 59.75
C ALA A 8 -46.41 -41.74 60.11
N ASP A 9 -46.24 -41.02 61.26
CA ASP A 9 -47.14 -39.95 61.68
C ASP A 9 -47.04 -38.76 60.73
N ILE A 10 -45.81 -38.42 60.33
CA ILE A 10 -45.57 -37.38 59.39
C ILE A 10 -46.21 -37.71 58.02
N LEU A 11 -46.12 -38.97 57.56
CA LEU A 11 -46.73 -39.42 56.30
C LEU A 11 -48.27 -39.46 56.42
N ALA A 12 -48.83 -39.80 57.60
CA ALA A 12 -50.26 -39.80 57.83
C ALA A 12 -50.87 -38.39 57.99
N GLY A 13 -50.03 -37.34 58.19
CA GLY A 13 -50.48 -35.96 58.39
C GLY A 13 -51.17 -35.68 59.70
N SER A 14 -51.38 -36.66 60.53
CA SER A 14 -51.93 -36.50 61.85
C SER A 14 -51.71 -37.74 62.71
N VAL A 15 -51.74 -37.56 64.04
CA VAL A 15 -51.67 -38.64 65.00
C VAL A 15 -52.60 -38.32 66.13
N VAL A 16 -53.29 -39.36 66.63
CA VAL A 16 -54.13 -39.28 67.84
C VAL A 16 -53.27 -39.64 69.05
N LEU A 17 -53.19 -38.75 69.98
CA LEU A 17 -52.48 -38.97 71.24
C LEU A 17 -53.57 -39.21 72.36
N THR A 18 -53.50 -40.34 73.05
CA THR A 18 -54.42 -40.70 74.10
C THR A 18 -53.70 -40.61 75.45
N LEU A 19 -54.26 -39.81 76.33
CA LEU A 19 -53.81 -39.76 77.70
C LEU A 19 -54.80 -40.61 78.57
N THR A 20 -54.24 -41.63 79.21
CA THR A 20 -55.05 -42.52 80.06
C THR A 20 -54.54 -42.41 81.49
N THR A 21 -55.50 -42.27 82.46
CA THR A 21 -55.16 -42.36 83.87
C THR A 21 -54.93 -43.82 84.28
N ASP A 22 -54.13 -44.04 85.30
CA ASP A 22 -54.01 -45.39 85.90
C ASP A 22 -55.38 -45.85 86.48
N ASP A 23 -55.54 -47.14 86.62
CA ASP A 23 -56.73 -47.73 87.23
C ASP A 23 -56.59 -47.62 88.76
N PRO A 24 -57.37 -46.72 89.40
CA PRO A 24 -57.26 -46.54 90.85
C PRO A 24 -57.70 -47.82 91.58
N VAL A 25 -57.06 -48.13 92.69
CA VAL A 25 -57.43 -49.28 93.52
C VAL A 25 -58.86 -49.08 94.11
N GLY A 26 -59.88 -49.74 93.53
CA GLY A 26 -61.27 -49.61 93.90
C GLY A 26 -62.24 -49.83 92.73
N PRO A 27 -63.49 -49.54 92.83
CA PRO A 27 -64.53 -49.82 91.83
C PRO A 27 -64.54 -48.78 90.68
N CYS A 28 -63.68 -47.76 90.72
CA CYS A 28 -63.57 -46.75 89.64
C CYS A 28 -62.61 -47.22 88.52
N LEU A 29 -62.99 -47.08 87.25
CA LEU A 29 -62.21 -47.46 86.08
C LEU A 29 -61.30 -46.36 85.68
N SER A 30 -60.22 -46.70 84.93
CA SER A 30 -59.40 -45.77 84.26
C SER A 30 -60.19 -44.92 83.23
N ASN A 31 -59.80 -43.69 83.03
CA ASN A 31 -60.44 -42.82 82.06
C ASN A 31 -59.37 -42.33 81.08
N SER A 32 -59.80 -42.12 79.87
CA SER A 32 -58.87 -41.63 78.77
C SER A 32 -59.50 -40.45 78.04
N ASP A 33 -58.64 -39.53 77.57
CA ASP A 33 -59.00 -38.42 76.72
C ASP A 33 -58.04 -38.40 75.54
N GLU A 34 -58.48 -37.90 74.39
CA GLU A 34 -57.76 -37.95 73.16
C GLU A 34 -57.60 -36.55 72.55
N MET A 35 -56.45 -36.29 72.01
CA MET A 35 -56.19 -35.13 71.18
C MET A 35 -55.65 -35.55 69.86
N THR A 36 -56.06 -34.88 68.79
CA THR A 36 -55.45 -35.04 67.44
C THR A 36 -54.41 -33.98 67.23
N LEU A 37 -53.17 -34.42 67.00
CA LEU A 37 -52.07 -33.57 66.54
C LEU A 37 -52.01 -33.62 65.01
N THR A 38 -52.31 -32.51 64.37
CA THR A 38 -52.12 -32.37 62.92
C THR A 38 -50.68 -32.01 62.63
N ILE A 39 -50.09 -32.67 61.64
CA ILE A 39 -48.66 -32.49 61.20
C ILE A 39 -48.69 -31.92 59.84
N SER A 40 -48.27 -30.65 59.67
CA SER A 40 -48.05 -30.01 58.43
C SER A 40 -46.56 -30.25 57.96
N LEU A 41 -46.37 -30.65 56.71
CA LEU A 41 -45.02 -30.75 56.14
C LEU A 41 -44.49 -29.37 55.92
N ALA A 42 -43.23 -29.14 56.27
CA ALA A 42 -42.55 -27.87 55.90
C ALA A 42 -42.60 -27.67 54.42
N ALA A 43 -42.91 -26.48 53.96
CA ALA A 43 -42.83 -26.11 52.55
C ALA A 43 -41.36 -26.13 52.10
N THR A 44 -41.13 -26.53 50.88
CA THR A 44 -39.83 -26.46 50.24
C THR A 44 -39.96 -25.76 48.90
N VAL A 45 -38.90 -25.03 48.46
CA VAL A 45 -38.82 -24.34 47.22
C VAL A 45 -37.37 -24.45 46.65
N SER A 46 -37.27 -24.62 45.38
CA SER A 46 -35.98 -24.61 44.68
C SER A 46 -36.15 -24.02 43.28
N VAL A 47 -35.32 -23.06 42.96
CA VAL A 47 -35.26 -22.40 41.63
C VAL A 47 -34.11 -22.99 40.83
N THR A 48 -34.39 -23.40 39.56
CA THR A 48 -33.45 -24.06 38.66
C THR A 48 -33.27 -23.31 37.34
N THR A 49 -33.54 -21.99 37.30
CA THR A 49 -33.42 -21.16 36.13
C THR A 49 -31.95 -20.99 35.65
N PRO A 50 -31.74 -20.63 34.38
CA PRO A 50 -30.42 -20.22 33.91
C PRO A 50 -29.88 -19.04 34.72
N VAL A 51 -28.59 -19.07 35.08
CA VAL A 51 -27.95 -18.00 35.86
C VAL A 51 -27.34 -16.90 34.97
N VAL A 52 -27.46 -17.03 33.66
CA VAL A 52 -26.95 -16.07 32.66
C VAL A 52 -27.97 -15.92 31.53
N SER A 53 -28.23 -14.70 31.10
CA SER A 53 -29.06 -14.35 29.93
C SER A 53 -28.50 -13.13 29.20
N CYS A 54 -29.05 -12.82 28.04
CA CYS A 54 -28.69 -11.58 27.31
C CYS A 54 -29.67 -10.46 27.64
N ILE A 55 -29.18 -9.23 27.64
CA ILE A 55 -30.04 -8.05 27.79
C ILE A 55 -31.04 -8.02 26.61
N GLY A 56 -32.32 -7.88 26.95
CA GLY A 56 -33.42 -7.88 26.00
C GLY A 56 -34.07 -9.23 25.76
N ASP A 57 -33.49 -10.33 26.26
CA ASP A 57 -34.09 -11.64 26.16
C ASP A 57 -35.18 -11.85 27.23
N VAL A 58 -36.12 -12.71 26.91
CA VAL A 58 -37.12 -13.23 27.85
C VAL A 58 -36.55 -14.50 28.47
N ILE A 59 -36.57 -14.56 29.80
CA ILE A 59 -35.96 -15.63 30.59
C ILE A 59 -37.06 -16.56 31.09
N SER A 60 -37.10 -17.79 30.62
CA SER A 60 -38.03 -18.81 31.17
C SER A 60 -37.54 -19.28 32.53
N LEU A 61 -38.34 -19.00 33.55
CA LEU A 61 -38.04 -19.41 34.92
C LEU A 61 -38.54 -20.84 35.17
N ASP A 62 -37.76 -21.60 35.95
CA ASP A 62 -38.12 -22.96 36.33
C ASP A 62 -37.89 -23.14 37.82
N ALA A 63 -38.92 -23.65 38.50
CA ALA A 63 -38.88 -23.86 39.92
C ALA A 63 -39.67 -25.11 40.33
N THR A 64 -39.30 -25.66 41.45
CA THR A 64 -39.99 -26.78 42.05
C THR A 64 -40.43 -26.45 43.50
N ILE A 65 -41.61 -26.88 43.90
CA ILE A 65 -42.12 -26.76 45.25
C ILE A 65 -42.44 -28.14 45.80
N GLY A 66 -42.40 -28.25 47.13
CA GLY A 66 -42.70 -29.50 47.82
C GLY A 66 -43.23 -29.28 49.24
N GLY A 67 -43.39 -30.36 49.93
CA GLY A 67 -44.04 -30.31 51.29
C GLY A 67 -45.54 -29.93 51.22
N SER A 68 -45.93 -28.99 52.03
CA SER A 68 -47.28 -28.44 52.03
C SER A 68 -47.46 -27.18 51.20
N ALA A 69 -46.46 -26.85 50.37
CA ALA A 69 -46.49 -25.67 49.48
C ALA A 69 -47.62 -25.77 48.45
N THR A 70 -48.50 -24.74 48.38
CA THR A 70 -49.65 -24.70 47.45
C THR A 70 -49.67 -23.48 46.57
N THR A 71 -49.07 -22.39 46.99
CA THR A 71 -49.04 -21.12 46.25
C THR A 71 -47.63 -20.53 46.23
N VAL A 72 -47.25 -19.92 45.13
CA VAL A 72 -45.97 -19.28 44.93
C VAL A 72 -46.18 -17.82 44.61
N THR A 73 -45.17 -17.02 44.89
CA THR A 73 -45.12 -15.62 44.44
C THR A 73 -43.72 -15.23 44.13
N TRP A 74 -43.48 -14.84 42.85
CA TRP A 74 -42.22 -14.27 42.41
C TRP A 74 -42.15 -12.78 42.70
N SER A 75 -40.97 -12.28 43.01
CA SER A 75 -40.67 -10.86 43.10
C SER A 75 -39.36 -10.53 42.40
N GLY A 76 -39.30 -9.38 41.74
CA GLY A 76 -38.18 -8.88 40.98
C GLY A 76 -38.49 -7.50 40.39
N GLY A 77 -37.53 -6.88 39.72
CA GLY A 77 -37.67 -5.52 39.14
C GLY A 77 -38.41 -5.47 37.81
N GLY A 78 -38.55 -6.60 37.09
CA GLY A 78 -39.11 -6.69 35.76
C GLY A 78 -40.54 -7.22 35.71
N ILE A 79 -40.92 -7.83 34.60
CA ILE A 79 -42.29 -8.30 34.31
C ILE A 79 -42.29 -9.82 34.24
N PHE A 80 -43.31 -10.44 34.94
CA PHE A 80 -43.59 -11.86 34.88
C PHE A 80 -44.84 -12.12 34.03
N ASP A 81 -44.74 -13.01 33.04
CA ASP A 81 -45.85 -13.40 32.15
C ASP A 81 -46.09 -14.93 32.25
N PRO A 82 -47.31 -15.40 32.50
CA PRO A 82 -48.56 -14.65 32.63
C PRO A 82 -48.77 -13.96 33.99
N GLY A 83 -47.87 -14.13 34.97
CA GLY A 83 -47.97 -13.46 36.27
C GLY A 83 -47.06 -14.03 37.35
N VAL A 84 -46.96 -13.33 38.49
CA VAL A 84 -46.04 -13.66 39.59
C VAL A 84 -46.39 -14.94 40.36
N ASN A 85 -47.63 -15.47 40.20
CA ASN A 85 -48.11 -16.63 40.92
C ASN A 85 -47.97 -17.95 40.14
N GLU A 86 -47.35 -17.90 38.98
CA GLU A 86 -47.05 -19.10 38.21
C GLU A 86 -45.71 -19.70 38.66
N LEU A 87 -45.59 -21.04 38.58
CA LEU A 87 -44.38 -21.73 38.99
C LEU A 87 -43.22 -21.53 37.97
N THR A 88 -43.59 -21.46 36.69
CA THR A 88 -42.66 -21.36 35.56
C THR A 88 -43.05 -20.21 34.65
N PRO A 89 -43.05 -18.94 35.11
CA PRO A 89 -43.36 -17.80 34.27
C PRO A 89 -42.16 -17.44 33.41
N ASP A 90 -42.42 -16.73 32.30
CA ASP A 90 -41.40 -15.99 31.57
C ASP A 90 -41.13 -14.65 32.25
N TYR A 91 -39.87 -14.28 32.38
CA TYR A 91 -39.41 -13.05 33.01
C TYR A 91 -38.73 -12.12 32.01
N THR A 92 -39.20 -10.88 31.96
CA THR A 92 -38.54 -9.81 31.17
C THR A 92 -37.88 -8.84 32.14
N PRO A 93 -36.54 -8.73 32.16
CA PRO A 93 -35.81 -7.81 33.01
C PRO A 93 -36.21 -6.35 32.78
N SER A 94 -36.24 -5.56 33.85
CA SER A 94 -36.47 -4.11 33.77
C SER A 94 -35.25 -3.37 33.18
N ASN A 95 -35.46 -2.12 32.72
CA ASN A 95 -34.34 -1.26 32.28
C ASN A 95 -33.30 -1.03 33.40
N GLY A 96 -33.74 -1.03 34.69
CA GLY A 96 -32.81 -0.88 35.81
C GLY A 96 -31.91 -2.10 36.01
N GLU A 97 -32.45 -3.30 35.83
CA GLU A 97 -31.72 -4.56 35.92
C GLU A 97 -30.78 -4.74 34.71
N ASN A 98 -31.25 -4.36 33.51
CA ASN A 98 -30.41 -4.34 32.32
C ASN A 98 -29.21 -3.38 32.50
N ALA A 99 -29.45 -2.18 33.04
CA ALA A 99 -28.38 -1.22 33.32
C ALA A 99 -27.42 -1.67 34.46
N ALA A 100 -27.92 -2.55 35.35
CA ALA A 100 -27.12 -3.14 36.41
C ALA A 100 -26.41 -4.44 35.99
N ASN A 101 -26.65 -4.92 34.77
CA ASN A 101 -26.17 -6.21 34.24
C ASN A 101 -26.52 -7.40 35.15
N SER A 102 -27.64 -7.31 35.90
CA SER A 102 -28.05 -8.36 36.79
C SER A 102 -29.51 -8.22 37.22
N ALA A 103 -30.20 -9.34 37.38
CA ALA A 103 -31.51 -9.44 38.01
C ALA A 103 -31.45 -10.37 39.24
N SER A 104 -32.07 -9.93 40.31
CA SER A 104 -32.20 -10.76 41.54
C SER A 104 -33.68 -11.05 41.76
N LEU A 105 -34.06 -12.31 41.61
CA LEU A 105 -35.44 -12.77 41.72
C LEU A 105 -35.59 -13.61 42.96
N THR A 106 -36.70 -13.43 43.66
CA THR A 106 -37.07 -14.22 44.86
C THR A 106 -38.38 -14.93 44.60
N LEU A 107 -38.39 -16.25 44.76
CA LEU A 107 -39.58 -17.05 44.79
C LEU A 107 -39.94 -17.35 46.23
N THR A 108 -41.13 -16.94 46.66
CA THR A 108 -41.65 -17.18 48.00
C THR A 108 -42.84 -18.12 47.94
N VAL A 109 -42.82 -19.14 48.78
CA VAL A 109 -43.96 -20.03 49.04
C VAL A 109 -44.65 -19.55 50.31
N THR A 110 -45.90 -19.29 50.16
CA THR A 110 -46.71 -18.85 51.34
C THR A 110 -46.79 -19.94 52.41
N ASP A 111 -46.92 -19.51 53.63
CA ASP A 111 -47.18 -20.40 54.76
C ASP A 111 -48.49 -21.18 54.50
N PRO A 112 -48.44 -22.51 54.38
CA PRO A 112 -49.59 -23.31 53.99
C PRO A 112 -50.64 -23.49 55.13
N ASP A 113 -50.27 -23.28 56.40
CA ASP A 113 -51.13 -23.43 57.55
C ASP A 113 -51.53 -22.11 58.27
N GLY A 114 -51.08 -20.96 57.69
CA GLY A 114 -51.45 -19.59 58.03
C GLY A 114 -50.96 -19.12 59.37
N ALA A 115 -51.50 -19.65 60.44
CA ALA A 115 -51.12 -19.36 61.81
C ALA A 115 -50.44 -20.56 62.50
N GLY A 116 -50.07 -21.55 61.75
CA GLY A 116 -49.42 -22.78 62.15
C GLY A 116 -47.91 -22.66 62.43
N PRO A 117 -47.30 -23.79 62.76
CA PRO A 117 -45.88 -23.81 63.09
C PRO A 117 -44.93 -23.77 61.90
N CYS A 118 -45.42 -23.86 60.65
CA CYS A 118 -44.58 -23.89 59.45
C CYS A 118 -44.47 -22.51 58.81
N PRO A 119 -43.29 -21.85 58.77
CA PRO A 119 -43.13 -20.51 58.16
C PRO A 119 -43.12 -20.59 56.66
N SER A 120 -43.35 -19.44 56.01
CA SER A 120 -43.06 -19.26 54.57
C SER A 120 -41.56 -19.48 54.26
N VAL A 121 -41.30 -20.01 53.10
CA VAL A 121 -39.92 -20.29 52.63
C VAL A 121 -39.66 -19.57 51.27
N SER A 122 -38.46 -19.08 51.06
CA SER A 122 -38.12 -18.43 49.86
C SER A 122 -36.76 -18.94 49.37
N ASP A 123 -36.55 -18.87 47.99
CA ASP A 123 -35.31 -19.11 47.35
C ASP A 123 -34.99 -17.92 46.42
N VAL A 124 -33.71 -17.62 46.26
CA VAL A 124 -33.23 -16.45 45.50
C VAL A 124 -32.32 -16.92 44.36
N VAL A 125 -32.65 -16.46 43.17
CA VAL A 125 -31.80 -16.64 42.03
C VAL A 125 -31.26 -15.29 41.56
N ASN A 126 -29.93 -15.23 41.31
CA ASN A 126 -29.27 -14.09 40.71
C ASN A 126 -28.92 -14.46 39.28
N ILE A 127 -29.37 -13.66 38.31
CA ILE A 127 -29.16 -13.84 36.87
C ILE A 127 -28.23 -12.76 36.42
N ALA A 128 -27.09 -13.15 35.83
CA ALA A 128 -26.22 -12.21 35.12
C ALA A 128 -26.83 -11.88 33.75
N LEU A 129 -26.92 -10.60 33.45
CA LEU A 129 -27.42 -10.09 32.17
C LEU A 129 -26.25 -9.56 31.36
N ASN A 130 -25.88 -10.28 30.31
CA ASN A 130 -24.77 -9.87 29.43
C ASN A 130 -25.27 -8.87 28.39
N ASP A 131 -24.48 -7.82 28.14
CA ASP A 131 -24.76 -6.90 27.05
C ASP A 131 -24.74 -7.63 25.71
N THR A 132 -25.56 -7.17 24.77
CA THR A 132 -25.50 -7.65 23.39
C THR A 132 -24.16 -7.27 22.77
N VAL A 133 -23.59 -8.20 21.99
CA VAL A 133 -22.34 -7.98 21.26
C VAL A 133 -22.55 -6.92 20.19
N GLN A 134 -21.68 -5.91 20.18
CA GLN A 134 -21.60 -4.90 19.13
C GLN A 134 -20.26 -5.02 18.43
N VAL A 135 -20.26 -4.92 17.12
CA VAL A 135 -19.06 -4.96 16.27
C VAL A 135 -19.21 -3.94 15.15
N SER A 136 -18.10 -3.31 14.79
CA SER A 136 -18.02 -2.49 13.60
C SER A 136 -16.67 -2.70 12.93
N ALA A 137 -16.70 -3.07 11.66
CA ALA A 137 -15.54 -3.18 10.78
C ALA A 137 -15.01 -1.81 10.31
N GLY A 138 -15.79 -0.75 10.51
CA GLY A 138 -15.52 0.58 9.98
C GLY A 138 -16.32 0.88 8.72
N ALA A 139 -16.03 2.03 8.10
CA ALA A 139 -16.65 2.41 6.84
C ALA A 139 -15.91 1.76 5.65
N ASP A 140 -16.58 1.66 4.51
CA ASP A 140 -15.94 1.31 3.25
C ASP A 140 -14.84 2.32 2.90
N GLU A 141 -13.70 1.84 2.40
CA GLU A 141 -12.52 2.64 2.10
C GLU A 141 -12.06 2.40 0.65
N ILE A 142 -11.27 3.35 0.15
CA ILE A 142 -10.60 3.24 -1.13
C ILE A 142 -9.11 3.45 -0.90
N ILE A 143 -8.27 2.55 -1.38
CA ILE A 143 -6.81 2.67 -1.30
C ILE A 143 -6.16 2.51 -2.67
N CYS A 144 -4.91 2.94 -2.79
CA CYS A 144 -4.11 2.63 -3.96
C CYS A 144 -3.74 1.14 -3.96
N SER A 145 -3.87 0.47 -5.10
CA SER A 145 -3.70 -0.99 -5.21
C SER A 145 -2.29 -1.49 -4.82
N ASN A 146 -1.31 -0.58 -4.76
CA ASN A 146 0.07 -0.87 -4.35
C ASN A 146 0.37 -0.50 -2.88
N THR A 147 -0.65 -0.21 -2.07
CA THR A 147 -0.50 0.18 -0.66
C THR A 147 -1.24 -0.77 0.27
N SER A 148 -0.86 -0.79 1.54
CA SER A 148 -1.58 -1.44 2.64
C SER A 148 -2.40 -0.41 3.42
N ILE A 149 -3.38 -0.88 4.20
CA ILE A 149 -4.25 -0.04 5.03
C ILE A 149 -4.23 -0.51 6.48
N THR A 150 -4.24 0.43 7.41
CA THR A 150 -4.54 0.14 8.82
C THR A 150 -6.04 0.18 9.02
N LEU A 151 -6.62 -0.93 9.45
CA LEU A 151 -8.05 -1.05 9.73
C LEU A 151 -8.40 -0.36 11.05
N ASN A 152 -9.68 -0.08 11.27
CA ASN A 152 -10.16 0.62 12.46
C ASN A 152 -11.44 -0.06 12.99
N GLY A 153 -11.29 -1.33 13.34
CA GLY A 153 -12.38 -2.12 13.92
C GLY A 153 -12.69 -1.70 15.34
N SER A 154 -13.92 -1.98 15.77
CA SER A 154 -14.32 -1.78 17.15
C SER A 154 -15.31 -2.84 17.60
N ILE A 155 -15.22 -3.23 18.89
CA ILE A 155 -16.14 -4.13 19.56
C ILE A 155 -16.60 -3.53 20.88
N SER A 156 -17.80 -3.91 21.32
CA SER A 156 -18.34 -3.52 22.63
C SER A 156 -19.41 -4.49 23.09
N GLY A 157 -20.03 -4.18 24.22
CA GLY A 157 -20.98 -5.11 24.90
C GLY A 157 -20.22 -6.23 25.60
N SER A 158 -20.70 -7.47 25.45
CA SER A 158 -20.07 -8.64 26.05
C SER A 158 -18.94 -9.27 25.23
N ALA A 159 -18.63 -8.72 24.05
CA ALA A 159 -17.50 -9.18 23.26
C ALA A 159 -16.16 -8.91 23.98
N THR A 160 -15.29 -9.90 24.03
CA THR A 160 -13.96 -9.81 24.66
C THR A 160 -12.81 -9.90 23.68
N SER A 161 -13.07 -10.42 22.50
CA SER A 161 -12.10 -10.54 21.40
C SER A 161 -12.80 -10.54 20.03
N SER A 162 -12.02 -10.38 18.99
CA SER A 162 -12.52 -10.43 17.62
C SER A 162 -11.44 -10.93 16.66
N THR A 163 -11.86 -11.32 15.47
CA THR A 163 -10.94 -11.79 14.42
C THR A 163 -11.39 -11.24 13.08
N TRP A 164 -10.43 -10.69 12.35
CA TRP A 164 -10.59 -10.30 10.96
C TRP A 164 -10.47 -11.52 10.04
N SER A 165 -11.25 -11.53 8.99
CA SER A 165 -11.20 -12.56 7.94
C SER A 165 -11.54 -11.98 6.58
N THR A 166 -11.13 -12.67 5.52
CA THR A 166 -11.47 -12.32 4.13
C THR A 166 -11.56 -13.58 3.29
N LEU A 167 -12.27 -13.49 2.16
CA LEU A 167 -12.27 -14.52 1.10
C LEU A 167 -11.22 -14.22 0.02
N GLY A 168 -10.56 -13.04 0.12
CA GLY A 168 -9.48 -12.66 -0.77
C GLY A 168 -8.16 -13.39 -0.46
N ASP A 169 -7.12 -13.03 -1.22
CA ASP A 169 -5.76 -13.60 -1.07
C ASP A 169 -4.78 -12.65 -0.34
N GLY A 170 -5.27 -11.51 0.15
CA GLY A 170 -4.49 -10.59 0.99
C GLY A 170 -4.27 -11.14 2.40
N VAL A 171 -3.44 -10.44 3.17
CA VAL A 171 -2.99 -10.88 4.50
C VAL A 171 -3.16 -9.78 5.53
N PHE A 172 -3.49 -10.19 6.76
CA PHE A 172 -3.46 -9.35 7.95
C PHE A 172 -2.13 -9.56 8.69
N ASP A 173 -1.55 -8.48 9.23
CA ASP A 173 -0.34 -8.60 10.07
C ASP A 173 -0.65 -9.37 11.36
N ASP A 174 -1.80 -9.05 11.99
CA ASP A 174 -2.36 -9.75 13.14
C ASP A 174 -3.90 -9.69 13.03
N ASP A 175 -4.52 -10.78 12.66
CA ASP A 175 -5.98 -10.87 12.46
C ASP A 175 -6.80 -10.70 13.74
N THR A 176 -6.15 -10.72 14.92
CA THR A 176 -6.79 -10.51 16.23
C THR A 176 -6.70 -9.06 16.72
N ASP A 177 -5.90 -8.21 16.06
CA ASP A 177 -5.83 -6.77 16.37
C ASP A 177 -6.94 -6.02 15.64
N LEU A 178 -7.73 -5.24 16.38
CA LEU A 178 -8.77 -4.36 15.81
C LEU A 178 -8.22 -3.36 14.82
N ASN A 179 -6.97 -2.90 15.00
CA ASN A 179 -6.28 -1.94 14.16
C ASN A 179 -5.17 -2.60 13.32
N THR A 180 -5.38 -3.83 12.91
CA THR A 180 -4.41 -4.57 12.09
C THR A 180 -4.13 -3.88 10.75
N VAL A 181 -2.98 -4.18 10.16
CA VAL A 181 -2.67 -3.78 8.78
C VAL A 181 -3.09 -4.88 7.83
N TYR A 182 -3.89 -4.52 6.84
CA TYR A 182 -4.25 -5.40 5.73
C TYR A 182 -3.42 -5.05 4.49
N THR A 183 -2.78 -6.06 3.91
CA THR A 183 -2.04 -5.96 2.66
C THR A 183 -2.78 -6.76 1.59
N PRO A 184 -3.32 -6.10 0.56
CA PRO A 184 -4.06 -6.77 -0.51
C PRO A 184 -3.21 -7.79 -1.27
N GLY A 185 -3.81 -8.89 -1.68
CA GLY A 185 -3.21 -9.85 -2.57
C GLY A 185 -3.46 -9.53 -4.06
N PRO A 186 -2.73 -10.18 -4.98
CA PRO A 186 -2.91 -9.96 -6.40
C PRO A 186 -4.33 -10.26 -6.93
N ALA A 187 -5.03 -11.24 -6.35
CA ALA A 187 -6.40 -11.56 -6.75
C ALA A 187 -7.40 -10.51 -6.26
N ASP A 188 -7.19 -9.93 -5.07
CA ASP A 188 -8.00 -8.82 -4.56
C ASP A 188 -7.88 -7.60 -5.48
N ILE A 189 -6.65 -7.23 -5.84
CA ILE A 189 -6.36 -6.11 -6.73
C ILE A 189 -7.01 -6.34 -8.09
N LEU A 190 -6.88 -7.54 -8.65
CA LEU A 190 -7.48 -7.89 -9.94
C LEU A 190 -9.01 -7.85 -9.90
N ALA A 191 -9.62 -8.17 -8.76
CA ALA A 191 -11.07 -8.08 -8.55
C ALA A 191 -11.56 -6.62 -8.41
N GLY A 192 -10.67 -5.67 -8.13
CA GLY A 192 -10.99 -4.25 -7.92
C GLY A 192 -11.55 -3.93 -6.54
N SER A 193 -11.87 -4.94 -5.73
CA SER A 193 -12.34 -4.78 -4.35
C SER A 193 -12.25 -6.09 -3.56
N VAL A 194 -12.23 -5.99 -2.23
CA VAL A 194 -12.30 -7.12 -1.31
C VAL A 194 -13.21 -6.78 -0.13
N VAL A 195 -13.93 -7.77 0.39
CA VAL A 195 -14.71 -7.66 1.62
C VAL A 195 -13.88 -8.18 2.79
N LEU A 196 -13.77 -7.36 3.84
CA LEU A 196 -13.11 -7.69 5.09
C LEU A 196 -14.19 -7.81 6.16
N THR A 197 -14.21 -8.91 6.90
CA THR A 197 -15.21 -9.22 7.91
C THR A 197 -14.56 -9.26 9.28
N LEU A 198 -15.09 -8.47 10.23
CA LEU A 198 -14.71 -8.52 11.63
C LEU A 198 -15.77 -9.33 12.39
N THR A 199 -15.35 -10.42 13.03
CA THR A 199 -16.24 -11.31 13.80
C THR A 199 -15.78 -11.33 15.24
N THR A 200 -16.72 -11.15 16.19
CA THR A 200 -16.43 -11.24 17.63
C THR A 200 -16.36 -12.69 18.10
N ASP A 201 -15.77 -12.92 19.28
CA ASP A 201 -15.90 -14.16 20.02
C ASP A 201 -17.38 -14.44 20.35
N ASP A 202 -17.67 -15.69 20.65
CA ASP A 202 -18.94 -16.11 21.22
C ASP A 202 -18.82 -16.00 22.74
N PRO A 203 -19.45 -14.99 23.41
CA PRO A 203 -19.32 -14.80 24.84
C PRO A 203 -19.82 -16.00 25.62
N VAL A 204 -19.25 -16.23 26.82
CA VAL A 204 -19.71 -17.28 27.70
C VAL A 204 -21.15 -16.98 28.12
N GLY A 205 -22.10 -17.72 27.57
CA GLY A 205 -23.53 -17.55 27.84
C GLY A 205 -24.37 -17.70 26.58
N PRO A 206 -25.67 -17.30 26.63
CA PRO A 206 -26.57 -17.43 25.49
C PRO A 206 -26.39 -16.37 24.40
N CYS A 207 -25.55 -15.34 24.64
CA CYS A 207 -25.31 -14.26 23.66
C CYS A 207 -24.40 -14.75 22.57
N LEU A 208 -24.85 -14.63 21.32
CA LEU A 208 -24.10 -15.10 20.14
C LEU A 208 -23.03 -14.10 19.69
N SER A 209 -22.03 -14.59 19.01
CA SER A 209 -21.09 -13.76 18.26
C SER A 209 -21.82 -12.92 17.21
N ASN A 210 -21.22 -11.81 16.83
CA ASN A 210 -21.71 -10.94 15.78
C ASN A 210 -20.60 -10.61 14.79
N SER A 211 -20.96 -10.21 13.58
CA SER A 211 -20.00 -9.81 12.55
C SER A 211 -20.46 -8.55 11.82
N ASP A 212 -19.50 -7.78 11.34
CA ASP A 212 -19.69 -6.62 10.47
C ASP A 212 -18.68 -6.66 9.35
N GLU A 213 -19.02 -6.03 8.23
CA GLU A 213 -18.22 -6.08 7.01
C GLU A 213 -17.90 -4.66 6.53
N MET A 214 -16.69 -4.51 5.98
CA MET A 214 -16.31 -3.34 5.22
C MET A 214 -15.83 -3.77 3.83
N THR A 215 -16.09 -2.94 2.84
CA THR A 215 -15.58 -3.12 1.48
C THR A 215 -14.36 -2.23 1.27
N LEU A 216 -13.24 -2.83 0.90
CA LEU A 216 -12.04 -2.13 0.47
C LEU A 216 -11.96 -2.13 -1.05
N ASN A 217 -12.01 -0.94 -1.65
CA ASN A 217 -11.92 -0.73 -3.08
C ASN A 217 -10.49 -0.33 -3.46
N PHE A 218 -10.06 -0.69 -4.67
CA PHE A 218 -8.71 -0.39 -5.17
C PHE A 218 -8.75 0.59 -6.32
N SER A 219 -7.91 1.63 -6.24
CA SER A 219 -7.58 2.52 -7.35
C SER A 219 -6.21 2.11 -7.89
N ASP A 220 -6.08 1.94 -9.20
CA ASP A 220 -4.80 1.62 -9.80
C ASP A 220 -3.91 2.88 -9.87
N PRO A 221 -2.60 2.79 -9.56
CA PRO A 221 -1.71 3.92 -9.67
C PRO A 221 -1.44 4.30 -11.12
N ALA A 222 -1.12 5.57 -11.35
CA ALA A 222 -0.49 5.99 -12.58
C ALA A 222 0.89 5.33 -12.72
N THR A 223 1.32 5.07 -13.95
CA THR A 223 2.69 4.59 -14.25
C THR A 223 3.35 5.49 -15.29
N LEU A 224 4.67 5.60 -15.20
CA LEU A 224 5.49 6.41 -16.09
C LEU A 224 6.78 5.68 -16.37
N SER A 225 7.24 5.74 -17.63
CA SER A 225 8.59 5.36 -18.01
C SER A 225 9.14 6.37 -19.00
N VAL A 226 10.45 6.63 -18.93
CA VAL A 226 11.18 7.53 -19.83
C VAL A 226 12.29 6.76 -20.53
N ASN A 227 12.56 7.14 -21.80
CA ASN A 227 13.65 6.54 -22.55
C ASN A 227 14.96 7.29 -22.28
N THR A 228 15.96 6.62 -21.72
CA THR A 228 17.28 7.15 -21.39
C THR A 228 18.38 6.26 -21.98
N PRO A 229 19.58 6.77 -22.32
CA PRO A 229 20.03 8.17 -22.28
C PRO A 229 19.52 9.01 -23.45
N VAL A 230 19.44 10.32 -23.28
CA VAL A 230 19.17 11.28 -24.36
C VAL A 230 20.42 12.13 -24.60
N ILE A 231 20.83 12.23 -25.85
CA ILE A 231 21.97 13.04 -26.28
C ILE A 231 21.49 14.01 -27.36
N SER A 232 21.88 15.27 -27.26
CA SER A 232 21.60 16.33 -28.23
C SER A 232 22.87 17.08 -28.61
N CYS A 233 22.79 17.92 -29.62
CA CYS A 233 23.88 18.82 -30.00
C CYS A 233 23.50 20.27 -29.64
N VAL A 234 24.50 21.10 -29.40
CA VAL A 234 24.31 22.55 -29.25
C VAL A 234 23.55 23.09 -30.46
N GLY A 235 22.49 23.89 -30.18
CA GLY A 235 21.63 24.47 -31.21
C GLY A 235 20.52 23.54 -31.72
N GLU A 236 20.50 22.27 -31.34
CA GLU A 236 19.52 21.30 -31.80
C GLU A 236 18.49 20.96 -30.71
N SER A 237 17.32 20.50 -31.12
CA SER A 237 16.28 20.04 -30.20
C SER A 237 16.38 18.53 -29.98
N ALA A 238 16.35 18.11 -28.71
CA ALA A 238 16.33 16.73 -28.32
C ALA A 238 14.90 16.13 -28.36
N PRO A 239 14.66 15.04 -29.09
CA PRO A 239 13.39 14.32 -29.02
C PRO A 239 13.30 13.57 -27.69
N LEU A 240 12.22 13.77 -26.94
CA LEU A 240 11.94 13.07 -25.69
C LEU A 240 10.88 12.01 -25.93
N ILE A 241 11.01 10.88 -25.23
CA ILE A 241 10.04 9.80 -25.30
C ILE A 241 9.71 9.37 -23.86
N SER A 242 8.45 9.48 -23.52
CA SER A 242 7.88 8.92 -22.30
C SER A 242 6.68 8.05 -22.64
N THR A 243 6.33 7.17 -21.72
CA THR A 243 5.12 6.35 -21.83
C THR A 243 4.36 6.44 -20.52
N MET A 244 3.15 6.94 -20.61
CA MET A 244 2.20 7.00 -19.52
C MET A 244 1.31 5.75 -19.53
N GLY A 245 0.97 5.22 -18.36
CA GLY A 245 0.10 4.05 -18.21
C GLY A 245 -0.65 4.06 -16.88
N GLY A 246 -1.25 2.92 -16.53
CA GLY A 246 -2.13 2.84 -15.38
C GLY A 246 -3.34 3.74 -15.54
N THR A 247 -3.69 4.47 -14.49
CA THR A 247 -4.80 5.44 -14.48
C THR A 247 -4.37 6.87 -14.83
N GLY A 248 -3.08 7.10 -15.15
CA GLY A 248 -2.56 8.42 -15.50
C GLY A 248 -3.32 9.07 -16.65
N THR A 249 -3.68 10.35 -16.51
CA THR A 249 -4.48 11.09 -17.52
C THR A 249 -3.76 12.29 -18.09
N VAL A 250 -2.85 12.89 -17.36
CA VAL A 250 -2.13 14.10 -17.77
C VAL A 250 -0.65 13.92 -17.50
N ILE A 251 0.16 14.15 -18.53
CA ILE A 251 1.61 14.23 -18.44
C ILE A 251 2.04 15.69 -18.47
N THR A 252 3.05 16.05 -17.68
CA THR A 252 3.58 17.41 -17.63
C THR A 252 5.09 17.39 -17.46
N TRP A 253 5.79 18.02 -18.40
CA TRP A 253 7.22 18.24 -18.35
C TRP A 253 7.53 19.57 -17.67
N THR A 254 8.52 19.56 -16.79
CA THR A 254 8.96 20.72 -16.00
C THR A 254 10.48 20.71 -15.85
N ASN A 255 10.99 21.75 -15.22
CA ASN A 255 12.41 22.06 -15.08
C ASN A 255 13.07 22.31 -16.46
N GLY A 256 14.30 22.76 -16.43
CA GLY A 256 15.00 23.26 -17.61
C GLY A 256 14.73 24.73 -17.91
N GLY A 257 15.73 25.38 -18.47
CA GLY A 257 15.71 26.80 -18.88
C GLY A 257 15.35 27.00 -20.34
N GLY A 258 15.25 25.89 -21.11
CA GLY A 258 14.94 25.87 -22.54
C GLY A 258 13.44 25.82 -22.85
N VAL A 259 13.08 25.33 -24.02
CA VAL A 259 11.70 25.35 -24.52
C VAL A 259 11.25 23.95 -24.93
N PHE A 260 10.10 23.52 -24.42
CA PHE A 260 9.39 22.33 -24.89
C PHE A 260 8.49 22.67 -26.08
N SER A 261 8.39 21.77 -27.06
CA SER A 261 7.40 21.89 -28.13
C SER A 261 5.94 21.78 -27.61
N ASP A 262 5.74 20.92 -26.62
CA ASP A 262 4.47 20.75 -25.87
C ASP A 262 4.78 20.08 -24.53
N VAL A 263 4.55 20.79 -23.44
CA VAL A 263 4.80 20.29 -22.08
C VAL A 263 3.87 19.14 -21.65
N ASN A 264 2.77 18.94 -22.38
CA ASN A 264 1.77 17.90 -22.07
C ASN A 264 1.80 16.72 -23.05
N SER A 265 2.80 16.63 -23.91
CA SER A 265 3.00 15.51 -24.84
C SER A 265 3.82 14.39 -24.22
N GLU A 266 3.52 13.13 -24.57
CA GLU A 266 4.38 11.98 -24.25
C GLU A 266 5.69 12.00 -25.06
N THR A 267 5.69 12.69 -26.19
CA THR A 267 6.82 12.75 -27.12
C THR A 267 7.13 14.19 -27.55
N PRO A 268 7.43 15.10 -26.61
CA PRO A 268 7.82 16.46 -26.98
C PRO A 268 9.26 16.49 -27.52
N SER A 269 9.63 17.58 -28.16
CA SER A 269 11.04 17.96 -28.32
C SER A 269 11.38 19.05 -27.30
N TYR A 270 12.61 19.03 -26.83
CA TYR A 270 13.17 20.03 -25.94
C TYR A 270 14.34 20.74 -26.59
N THR A 271 14.29 22.07 -26.66
CA THR A 271 15.40 22.91 -27.16
C THR A 271 16.09 23.51 -25.96
N PRO A 272 17.35 23.13 -25.67
CA PRO A 272 18.10 23.67 -24.56
C PRO A 272 18.27 25.19 -24.62
N SER A 273 18.42 25.84 -23.49
CA SER A 273 18.86 27.23 -23.40
C SER A 273 20.38 27.32 -23.54
N THR A 274 20.90 28.50 -23.90
CA THR A 274 22.36 28.73 -24.00
C THR A 274 23.13 28.44 -22.70
N LEU A 275 22.49 28.60 -21.54
CA LEU A 275 23.11 28.25 -20.25
C LEU A 275 23.24 26.74 -20.05
N GLU A 276 22.31 25.98 -20.59
CA GLU A 276 22.31 24.51 -20.51
C GLU A 276 23.31 23.95 -21.57
N GLU A 277 23.40 24.61 -22.73
CA GLU A 277 24.41 24.32 -23.73
C GLU A 277 25.82 24.54 -23.18
N ASP A 278 26.05 25.69 -22.52
CA ASP A 278 27.32 26.01 -21.85
C ASP A 278 27.67 25.01 -20.73
N ALA A 279 26.63 24.42 -20.08
CA ALA A 279 26.79 23.42 -19.03
C ALA A 279 26.97 21.99 -19.59
N ASN A 280 26.71 21.78 -20.88
CA ASN A 280 26.70 20.47 -21.58
C ASN A 280 25.72 19.45 -20.98
N PHE A 281 24.67 19.93 -20.25
CA PHE A 281 23.79 19.08 -19.48
C PHE A 281 22.51 19.82 -19.07
N VAL A 282 21.39 19.07 -19.07
CA VAL A 282 20.14 19.49 -18.44
C VAL A 282 19.42 18.31 -17.82
N SER A 283 18.77 18.55 -16.67
CA SER A 283 17.90 17.60 -15.98
C SER A 283 16.46 18.09 -16.06
N LEU A 284 15.59 17.30 -16.67
CA LEU A 284 14.17 17.55 -16.83
C LEU A 284 13.38 16.64 -15.90
N THR A 285 12.19 17.08 -15.46
CA THR A 285 11.26 16.27 -14.70
C THR A 285 9.99 16.10 -15.49
N VAL A 286 9.52 14.88 -15.59
CA VAL A 286 8.20 14.55 -16.16
C VAL A 286 7.34 13.98 -15.05
N THR A 287 6.10 14.45 -14.95
CA THR A 287 5.12 14.04 -13.95
C THR A 287 3.85 13.58 -14.66
N VAL A 288 3.33 12.46 -14.23
CA VAL A 288 1.99 11.97 -14.61
C VAL A 288 1.07 12.16 -13.41
N SER A 289 0.03 12.95 -13.60
CA SER A 289 -0.97 13.18 -12.57
C SER A 289 -1.89 11.98 -12.44
N ASP A 290 -2.16 11.61 -11.19
CA ASP A 290 -3.18 10.61 -10.89
C ASP A 290 -4.59 11.20 -11.12
N PRO A 291 -5.51 10.49 -11.83
CA PRO A 291 -6.82 11.03 -12.19
C PRO A 291 -7.78 11.12 -11.03
N ASP A 292 -7.56 10.41 -9.94
CA ASP A 292 -8.43 10.46 -8.76
C ASP A 292 -8.21 11.74 -7.92
N GLY A 293 -7.20 12.54 -8.25
CA GLY A 293 -6.94 13.90 -7.78
C GLY A 293 -6.67 14.01 -6.28
N ALA A 294 -7.69 13.84 -5.46
CA ALA A 294 -7.61 13.78 -4.00
C ALA A 294 -7.71 12.34 -3.48
N GLY A 295 -7.63 11.38 -4.36
CA GLY A 295 -7.72 9.96 -4.06
C GLY A 295 -6.46 9.41 -3.38
N PRO A 296 -6.42 8.10 -3.14
CA PRO A 296 -5.35 7.46 -2.38
C PRO A 296 -4.04 7.29 -3.18
N CYS A 297 -4.08 7.35 -4.51
CA CYS A 297 -2.88 7.23 -5.34
C CYS A 297 -2.19 8.59 -5.54
N LEU A 298 -0.87 8.56 -5.67
CA LEU A 298 -0.06 9.78 -5.82
C LEU A 298 0.40 9.94 -7.27
N ASP A 299 0.69 11.19 -7.65
CA ASP A 299 1.38 11.50 -8.91
C ASP A 299 2.72 10.75 -8.99
N VAL A 300 3.08 10.31 -10.19
CA VAL A 300 4.36 9.65 -10.46
C VAL A 300 5.27 10.59 -11.23
N SER A 301 6.50 10.74 -10.79
CA SER A 301 7.50 11.62 -11.42
C SER A 301 8.80 10.87 -11.69
N GLU A 302 9.40 11.15 -12.84
CA GLU A 302 10.71 10.67 -13.23
C GLU A 302 11.60 11.84 -13.68
N THR A 303 12.91 11.68 -13.51
CA THR A 303 13.90 12.63 -14.01
C THR A 303 14.60 12.08 -15.26
N LEU A 304 14.75 12.92 -16.28
CA LEU A 304 15.47 12.63 -17.50
C LEU A 304 16.67 13.56 -17.61
N GLU A 305 17.82 13.00 -17.87
CA GLU A 305 19.04 13.75 -18.14
C GLU A 305 19.34 13.78 -19.63
N ILE A 306 19.61 14.98 -20.17
CA ILE A 306 20.07 15.20 -21.53
C ILE A 306 21.53 15.61 -21.47
N THR A 307 22.40 14.87 -22.17
CA THR A 307 23.78 15.29 -22.45
C THR A 307 23.77 16.12 -23.70
N ILE A 308 24.37 17.30 -23.67
CA ILE A 308 24.45 18.21 -24.78
C ILE A 308 25.92 18.21 -25.26
N ASN A 309 26.16 17.71 -26.46
CA ASN A 309 27.49 17.69 -27.05
C ASN A 309 27.72 18.98 -27.84
N ASP A 310 28.94 19.52 -27.73
CA ASP A 310 29.36 20.62 -28.61
C ASP A 310 29.33 20.19 -30.05
N THR A 311 28.99 21.12 -30.96
CA THR A 311 29.20 20.94 -32.40
C THR A 311 30.68 20.84 -32.70
N VAL A 312 31.06 20.05 -33.72
CA VAL A 312 32.44 19.96 -34.13
C VAL A 312 32.87 21.26 -34.82
N GLU A 313 34.12 21.65 -34.61
CA GLU A 313 34.77 22.74 -35.29
C GLU A 313 36.02 22.18 -36.00
N VAL A 314 36.24 22.58 -37.25
CA VAL A 314 37.40 22.15 -38.05
C VAL A 314 37.91 23.30 -38.91
N SER A 315 39.23 23.41 -39.04
CA SER A 315 39.85 24.32 -39.99
C SER A 315 41.08 23.67 -40.62
N ALA A 316 41.08 23.59 -41.92
CA ALA A 316 42.21 23.14 -42.75
C ALA A 316 43.32 24.18 -42.85
N GLY A 317 43.06 25.42 -42.40
CA GLY A 317 43.97 26.55 -42.58
C GLY A 317 43.68 27.35 -43.86
N ALA A 318 44.49 28.36 -44.11
CA ALA A 318 44.37 29.18 -45.33
C ALA A 318 44.98 28.49 -46.55
N ASP A 319 44.48 28.87 -47.71
CA ASP A 319 45.12 28.46 -49.00
C ASP A 319 46.57 28.87 -49.03
N GLU A 320 47.42 27.96 -49.53
CA GLU A 320 48.87 28.12 -49.54
C GLU A 320 49.45 27.99 -50.98
N PHE A 321 50.64 28.57 -51.18
CA PHE A 321 51.33 28.57 -52.42
C PHE A 321 52.80 28.17 -52.22
N ILE A 322 53.23 27.06 -52.87
CA ILE A 322 54.59 26.52 -52.70
C ILE A 322 55.26 26.28 -54.01
N CYS A 323 56.60 26.09 -54.03
CA CYS A 323 57.32 25.61 -55.19
C CYS A 323 56.96 24.16 -55.51
N SER A 324 56.94 23.78 -56.76
CA SER A 324 56.56 22.43 -57.23
C SER A 324 57.49 21.30 -56.74
N ASP A 325 58.66 21.65 -56.19
CA ASP A 325 59.64 20.71 -55.61
C ASP A 325 59.70 20.75 -54.06
N ALA A 326 58.77 21.48 -53.42
CA ALA A 326 58.75 21.63 -52.01
C ALA A 326 57.65 20.77 -51.39
N THR A 327 57.81 20.42 -50.10
CA THR A 327 56.76 19.87 -49.20
C THR A 327 56.21 20.97 -48.33
N ILE A 328 55.02 20.77 -47.78
CA ILE A 328 54.38 21.72 -46.85
C ILE A 328 54.03 21.03 -45.58
N THR A 329 54.29 21.70 -44.47
CA THR A 329 53.69 21.29 -43.16
C THR A 329 52.35 21.96 -43.03
N LEU A 330 51.26 21.18 -42.88
CA LEU A 330 49.93 21.68 -42.71
C LEU A 330 49.74 22.16 -41.27
N SER A 331 48.67 22.93 -40.98
CA SER A 331 48.36 23.42 -39.68
C SER A 331 46.84 23.36 -39.45
N GLY A 332 46.30 22.14 -39.49
CA GLY A 332 44.90 21.89 -39.19
C GLY A 332 44.59 22.14 -37.74
N THR A 333 43.35 22.56 -37.46
CA THR A 333 42.83 22.68 -36.09
C THR A 333 41.48 22.05 -36.04
N ILE A 334 41.17 21.45 -34.87
CA ILE A 334 39.85 20.94 -34.51
C ILE A 334 39.43 21.46 -33.12
N GLY A 335 38.14 21.53 -32.90
CA GLY A 335 37.56 22.01 -31.65
C GLY A 335 36.14 21.50 -31.43
N GLY A 336 35.46 22.04 -30.42
CA GLY A 336 34.13 21.57 -30.06
C GLY A 336 34.10 20.10 -29.64
N GLY A 337 33.17 19.35 -30.22
CA GLY A 337 33.00 17.92 -29.96
C GLY A 337 33.98 16.98 -30.69
N ALA A 338 34.83 17.50 -31.60
CA ALA A 338 35.78 16.70 -32.36
C ALA A 338 36.91 16.17 -31.48
N SER A 339 37.23 14.88 -31.57
CA SER A 339 38.33 14.24 -30.85
C SER A 339 39.52 13.88 -31.77
N SER A 340 39.29 13.77 -33.06
CA SER A 340 40.29 13.49 -34.06
C SER A 340 39.87 14.00 -35.44
N ALA A 341 40.81 14.07 -36.38
CA ALA A 341 40.52 14.37 -37.78
C ALA A 341 41.50 13.66 -38.71
N ILE A 342 41.14 13.55 -39.98
CA ILE A 342 41.93 12.89 -41.00
C ILE A 342 42.03 13.80 -42.23
N TRP A 343 43.28 14.02 -42.66
CA TRP A 343 43.58 14.66 -43.93
C TRP A 343 43.33 13.70 -45.10
N THR A 344 42.71 14.21 -46.14
CA THR A 344 42.57 13.55 -47.44
C THR A 344 42.96 14.52 -48.57
N THR A 345 43.30 13.99 -49.74
CA THR A 345 43.65 14.80 -50.90
C THR A 345 42.82 14.38 -52.09
N THR A 346 42.50 15.34 -52.95
CA THR A 346 41.88 15.08 -54.26
C THR A 346 42.90 14.66 -55.33
N GLY A 347 44.20 14.75 -54.99
CA GLY A 347 45.29 14.48 -55.88
C GLY A 347 46.03 13.16 -55.66
N ASP A 348 47.26 13.06 -56.17
CA ASP A 348 48.10 11.86 -56.08
C ASP A 348 49.31 12.02 -55.14
N GLY A 349 49.31 13.11 -54.30
CA GLY A 349 50.32 13.31 -53.26
C GLY A 349 50.06 12.46 -52.03
N SER A 350 50.93 12.59 -51.04
CA SER A 350 50.85 11.78 -49.82
C SER A 350 51.09 12.58 -48.52
N PHE A 351 50.49 12.19 -47.47
CA PHE A 351 50.72 12.68 -46.08
C PHE A 351 51.73 11.76 -45.39
N ASP A 352 52.65 12.33 -44.58
CA ASP A 352 53.53 11.53 -43.73
C ASP A 352 52.66 10.74 -42.66
N ASP A 353 51.70 11.43 -42.05
CA ASP A 353 50.67 10.84 -41.18
C ASP A 353 49.36 11.63 -41.37
N ALA A 354 48.40 11.06 -42.05
CA ALA A 354 47.15 11.72 -42.35
C ALA A 354 46.29 12.03 -41.09
N SER A 355 46.57 11.42 -39.92
CA SER A 355 45.93 11.67 -38.67
C SER A 355 46.57 12.75 -37.80
N ASP A 356 47.76 13.24 -38.20
CA ASP A 356 48.40 14.38 -37.55
C ASP A 356 47.89 15.70 -38.16
N LEU A 357 47.32 16.57 -37.31
CA LEU A 357 46.82 17.88 -37.74
C LEU A 357 47.91 18.73 -38.40
N ASN A 358 49.18 18.53 -38.02
CA ASN A 358 50.35 19.24 -38.53
C ASN A 358 51.20 18.37 -39.45
N THR A 359 50.59 17.46 -40.17
CA THR A 359 51.28 16.53 -41.10
C THR A 359 52.02 17.25 -42.21
N VAL A 360 52.98 16.56 -42.74
CA VAL A 360 53.67 17.04 -43.94
C VAL A 360 53.02 16.43 -45.20
N TYR A 361 52.59 17.28 -46.09
CA TYR A 361 52.11 16.87 -47.41
C TYR A 361 53.21 16.94 -48.46
N THR A 362 53.40 15.86 -49.22
CA THR A 362 54.32 15.76 -50.38
C THR A 362 53.45 15.69 -51.60
N PRO A 363 53.50 16.73 -52.47
CA PRO A 363 52.75 16.75 -53.74
C PRO A 363 53.13 15.63 -54.68
N GLY A 364 52.12 15.03 -55.32
CA GLY A 364 52.33 14.10 -56.44
C GLY A 364 52.61 14.80 -57.77
N LEU A 365 53.04 14.02 -58.76
CA LEU A 365 53.25 14.56 -60.09
C LEU A 365 51.98 15.08 -60.77
N GLY A 366 50.83 14.42 -60.47
CA GLY A 366 49.51 14.83 -60.96
C GLY A 366 49.10 16.18 -60.39
N ASP A 367 49.34 16.42 -59.08
CA ASP A 367 49.08 17.70 -58.42
C ASP A 367 49.83 18.85 -59.01
N ILE A 368 51.15 18.60 -59.22
CA ILE A 368 52.08 19.58 -59.87
C ILE A 368 51.65 19.91 -61.28
N PHE A 369 51.27 18.92 -62.08
CA PHE A 369 50.77 19.11 -63.44
C PHE A 369 49.41 19.83 -63.47
N ALA A 370 48.54 19.59 -62.52
CA ALA A 370 47.23 20.27 -62.37
C ALA A 370 47.42 21.75 -62.02
N GLY A 371 48.54 22.11 -61.34
CA GLY A 371 48.81 23.44 -60.81
C GLY A 371 48.25 23.76 -59.47
N SER A 372 47.32 22.95 -58.94
CA SER A 372 46.79 23.00 -57.56
C SER A 372 46.18 21.66 -57.14
N VAL A 373 46.01 21.47 -55.85
CA VAL A 373 45.32 20.32 -55.21
C VAL A 373 44.51 20.80 -54.03
N THR A 374 43.34 20.18 -53.82
CA THR A 374 42.53 20.43 -52.62
C THR A 374 42.86 19.40 -51.53
N LEU A 375 43.23 19.89 -50.37
CA LEU A 375 43.44 19.10 -49.15
C LEU A 375 42.26 19.31 -48.26
N VAL A 376 41.67 18.20 -47.77
CA VAL A 376 40.47 18.22 -46.95
C VAL A 376 40.77 17.62 -45.57
N LEU A 377 40.44 18.33 -44.51
CA LEU A 377 40.50 17.87 -43.14
C LEU A 377 39.10 17.54 -42.68
N THR A 378 38.83 16.27 -42.34
CA THR A 378 37.52 15.79 -41.89
C THR A 378 37.64 15.32 -40.46
N THR A 379 36.74 15.76 -39.57
CA THR A 379 36.68 15.32 -38.16
C THR A 379 36.12 13.93 -38.05
N ASP A 380 36.33 13.30 -36.88
CA ASP A 380 35.54 12.12 -36.45
C ASP A 380 34.08 12.51 -36.20
N ASP A 381 33.20 11.52 -36.29
CA ASP A 381 31.78 11.60 -35.87
C ASP A 381 31.70 11.45 -34.37
N PRO A 382 31.36 12.50 -33.58
CA PRO A 382 31.23 12.38 -32.12
C PRO A 382 30.15 11.38 -31.71
N THR A 383 30.33 10.75 -30.57
CA THR A 383 29.30 9.85 -30.02
C THR A 383 27.97 10.60 -29.79
N GLY A 384 26.97 10.34 -30.62
CA GLY A 384 25.65 10.96 -30.53
C GLY A 384 25.13 11.46 -31.87
N PRO A 385 24.16 12.36 -31.89
CA PRO A 385 23.52 12.83 -33.11
C PRO A 385 24.32 13.94 -33.84
N CYS A 386 25.46 14.40 -33.29
CA CYS A 386 26.25 15.46 -33.86
C CYS A 386 27.07 14.92 -35.06
N PRO A 387 26.88 15.46 -36.27
CA PRO A 387 27.59 14.98 -37.45
C PRO A 387 29.08 15.37 -37.41
N ASP A 388 29.90 14.65 -38.18
CA ASP A 388 31.23 15.09 -38.59
C ASP A 388 31.13 16.37 -39.43
N ASP A 389 32.23 17.12 -39.51
CA ASP A 389 32.39 18.30 -40.36
C ASP A 389 33.74 18.27 -41.07
N PHE A 390 33.88 19.06 -42.13
CA PHE A 390 35.10 19.14 -42.87
C PHE A 390 35.39 20.57 -43.32
N ASP A 391 36.66 20.87 -43.43
CA ASP A 391 37.17 22.10 -44.08
C ASP A 391 38.23 21.75 -45.11
N GLN A 392 38.45 22.63 -46.07
CA GLN A 392 39.37 22.41 -47.17
C GLN A 392 40.29 23.62 -47.45
N MET A 393 41.48 23.33 -47.85
CA MET A 393 42.42 24.33 -48.33
C MET A 393 42.88 23.98 -49.75
N GLU A 394 43.14 24.99 -50.54
CA GLU A 394 43.78 24.84 -51.87
C GLU A 394 45.26 25.07 -51.74
N LEU A 395 46.06 24.10 -52.22
CA LEU A 395 47.51 24.20 -52.33
C LEU A 395 47.86 24.40 -53.79
N SER A 396 48.42 25.55 -54.12
CA SER A 396 48.82 25.92 -55.45
C SER A 396 50.32 25.81 -55.63
N PHE A 397 50.74 25.50 -56.84
CA PHE A 397 52.19 25.25 -57.19
C PHE A 397 52.78 26.26 -58.19
N SER A 398 53.94 26.81 -57.84
CA SER A 398 54.78 27.55 -58.79
C SER A 398 55.79 26.63 -59.42
N PRO A 399 55.99 26.69 -60.71
CA PRO A 399 57.09 25.94 -61.38
C PRO A 399 58.44 26.22 -60.71
N ALA A 400 59.15 25.16 -60.37
CA ALA A 400 60.55 25.32 -59.92
C ALA A 400 61.37 26.06 -60.97
N ALA A 401 62.23 26.98 -60.55
CA ALA A 401 63.13 27.67 -61.44
C ALA A 401 64.09 26.67 -62.04
N THR A 402 63.96 26.47 -63.35
CA THR A 402 64.90 25.62 -64.09
C THR A 402 66.04 26.47 -64.68
N ILE A 403 67.28 26.11 -64.40
CA ILE A 403 68.45 26.67 -65.03
C ILE A 403 68.92 25.63 -66.05
N GLU A 404 68.71 25.94 -67.31
CA GLU A 404 69.27 25.16 -68.43
C GLU A 404 70.60 25.73 -68.84
N ILE A 405 71.71 25.02 -68.67
CA ILE A 405 73.02 25.39 -69.16
C ILE A 405 73.12 24.86 -70.60
N LEU A 406 72.80 25.70 -71.56
CA LEU A 406 73.01 25.37 -72.95
C LEU A 406 74.52 25.27 -73.22
N GLN A 407 75.03 24.07 -73.40
CA GLN A 407 76.41 23.88 -73.88
C GLN A 407 76.52 24.39 -75.31
N PRO A 408 77.46 25.24 -75.58
CA PRO A 408 77.67 25.63 -76.96
C PRO A 408 78.20 24.44 -77.80
N SER A 409 77.43 24.10 -78.83
CA SER A 409 77.84 23.12 -79.80
C SER A 409 78.98 23.71 -80.70
N ALA A 410 80.04 23.00 -80.72
CA ALA A 410 81.18 23.11 -81.58
C ALA A 410 82.44 23.72 -80.98
N GLY A 411 83.41 22.88 -80.87
CA GLY A 411 84.75 23.20 -80.44
C GLY A 411 85.42 24.30 -81.18
N SER A 412 86.00 25.18 -80.42
CA SER A 412 87.11 26.03 -80.87
C SER A 412 88.25 25.83 -79.89
N CYS A 413 89.35 25.42 -80.32
CA CYS A 413 90.61 25.48 -79.60
C CYS A 413 90.98 26.94 -79.45
N ASP A 414 91.13 27.37 -78.32
CA ASP A 414 91.92 28.38 -77.68
C ASP A 414 91.14 29.34 -76.77
N ALA A 415 91.47 29.30 -75.52
CA ALA A 415 91.30 30.28 -74.44
C ALA A 415 90.11 31.28 -74.61
N ALA A 416 88.88 30.80 -74.50
CA ALA A 416 87.72 31.68 -74.33
C ALA A 416 87.18 31.56 -72.92
N THR A 417 87.17 32.69 -72.25
CA THR A 417 86.49 32.84 -70.96
C THR A 417 84.97 32.79 -71.15
N VAL A 418 84.26 31.86 -70.47
CA VAL A 418 82.83 31.81 -70.42
C VAL A 418 82.38 32.76 -69.34
N SER A 419 81.65 33.80 -69.69
CA SER A 419 80.97 34.67 -68.73
C SER A 419 79.57 34.06 -68.46
N ILE A 420 79.29 33.67 -67.22
CA ILE A 420 77.95 33.30 -66.76
C ILE A 420 77.29 34.59 -66.25
N ASN A 421 76.26 35.10 -66.91
CA ASN A 421 75.43 36.18 -66.42
C ASN A 421 74.29 35.54 -65.61
N SER A 422 74.24 35.94 -64.34
CA SER A 422 73.13 35.57 -63.36
C SER A 422 71.98 36.48 -63.59
#